data_a7a5acae7d5b47fc634c0393510f7d68
#
_entry.id   a7a5acae7d5b47fc634c0393510f7d68
#
_cell.length_a   1.000
_cell.length_b   1.000
_cell.length_c   1.000
_cell.angle_alpha   90.00
_cell.angle_beta   90.00
_cell.angle_gamma   90.00
#
_symmetry.space_group_name_H-M   'P 1'
#
loop_
_entity.id
_entity.type
_entity.pdbx_description
1 polymer ?
#
loop_
_entity_poly.entity_id
_entity_poly.type
_entity_poly.pdbx_seq_one_letter_code
_entity_poly.pdbx_strand_id
1 'polypeptide(L)'
;MDHQLIRQQLPTLVSGHVPSNARGFKFVIFDGEPKVSTMGFHIDPKPFEGKVIASTDEAIVVKTGRTQFMVLDRSRVTEEPDEGAKVQVEPYARRRFDGLRADTPEERTEYTHDGQPYKLQTFVLGSAPAKLPVPQPRCLELQQLIEQLETLPAPDGYRRITHLLVDAGACDFTWVDPLPKDIIATPPAISFNVVTAKFQGRVTVLYERGDDLYAVELHRDGELVERVDEVFFDDLGNTLERLIDDGSWRQIRVSTV
;
A
#
# COMPACT_ATOMS: atom_id res chain seq x y z
N MET A 1 0.24 -10.48 -17.15
CA MET A 1 0.92 -9.94 -18.35
C MET A 1 2.26 -10.64 -18.56
N ASP A 2 2.57 -11.10 -19.80
CA ASP A 2 3.88 -11.68 -20.13
C ASP A 2 4.88 -10.59 -20.52
N HIS A 3 5.88 -10.34 -19.67
CA HIS A 3 6.91 -9.32 -19.89
C HIS A 3 7.80 -9.59 -21.11
N GLN A 4 8.03 -10.87 -21.48
CA GLN A 4 8.88 -11.19 -22.64
C GLN A 4 8.11 -10.90 -23.93
N LEU A 5 6.85 -11.29 -23.98
CA LEU A 5 5.98 -11.01 -25.11
C LEU A 5 5.81 -9.51 -25.33
N ILE A 6 5.56 -8.75 -24.25
CA ILE A 6 5.43 -7.30 -24.32
C ILE A 6 6.72 -6.65 -24.84
N ARG A 7 7.90 -7.08 -24.36
CA ARG A 7 9.18 -6.54 -24.84
C ARG A 7 9.42 -6.80 -26.34
N GLN A 8 8.92 -7.92 -26.85
CA GLN A 8 9.02 -8.24 -28.28
C GLN A 8 8.04 -7.43 -29.14
N GLN A 9 6.84 -7.20 -28.64
CA GLN A 9 5.80 -6.47 -29.35
C GLN A 9 5.99 -4.95 -29.31
N LEU A 10 6.56 -4.43 -28.22
CA LEU A 10 6.65 -3.00 -27.96
C LEU A 10 7.31 -2.19 -29.08
N PRO A 11 8.41 -2.62 -29.74
CA PRO A 11 8.99 -1.88 -30.88
C PRO A 11 7.99 -1.63 -32.01
N THR A 12 7.12 -2.59 -32.27
CA THR A 12 6.05 -2.48 -33.28
C THR A 12 4.95 -1.54 -32.82
N LEU A 13 4.49 -1.68 -31.57
CA LEU A 13 3.42 -0.85 -30.99
C LEU A 13 3.79 0.63 -30.89
N VAL A 14 5.07 0.96 -30.63
CA VAL A 14 5.55 2.34 -30.56
C VAL A 14 6.04 2.87 -31.92
N SER A 15 6.01 2.05 -32.97
CA SER A 15 6.41 2.47 -34.31
C SER A 15 5.55 3.66 -34.77
N GLY A 16 6.18 4.67 -35.34
CA GLY A 16 5.50 5.94 -35.70
C GLY A 16 5.33 6.94 -34.56
N HIS A 17 5.51 6.51 -33.31
CA HIS A 17 5.47 7.40 -32.13
C HIS A 17 6.85 7.78 -31.61
N VAL A 18 7.91 7.16 -32.12
CA VAL A 18 9.32 7.49 -31.83
C VAL A 18 9.85 8.35 -32.99
N PRO A 19 10.45 9.53 -32.71
CA PRO A 19 11.03 10.37 -33.75
C PRO A 19 12.16 9.67 -34.51
N SER A 20 12.24 9.89 -35.83
CA SER A 20 13.25 9.26 -36.71
C SER A 20 14.68 9.50 -36.31
N ASN A 21 14.94 10.63 -35.62
CA ASN A 21 16.28 11.00 -35.14
C ASN A 21 16.59 10.47 -33.74
N ALA A 22 15.68 9.71 -33.11
CA ALA A 22 15.92 9.09 -31.82
C ALA A 22 16.71 7.79 -31.96
N ARG A 23 17.71 7.58 -31.10
CA ARG A 23 18.52 6.36 -31.07
C ARG A 23 17.86 5.16 -30.44
N GLY A 24 16.69 5.38 -29.79
CA GLY A 24 15.93 4.36 -29.10
C GLY A 24 14.82 4.98 -28.24
N PHE A 25 14.12 4.14 -27.50
CA PHE A 25 13.07 4.56 -26.57
C PHE A 25 13.25 3.88 -25.22
N LYS A 26 12.63 4.44 -24.19
CA LYS A 26 12.57 3.88 -22.82
C LYS A 26 11.14 3.52 -22.49
N PHE A 27 10.97 2.47 -21.71
CA PHE A 27 9.65 2.09 -21.21
C PHE A 27 9.72 1.57 -19.79
N VAL A 28 8.59 1.63 -19.10
CA VAL A 28 8.35 1.06 -17.77
C VAL A 28 7.06 0.27 -17.83
N ILE A 29 7.06 -0.93 -17.26
CA ILE A 29 5.89 -1.79 -17.15
C ILE A 29 5.26 -1.61 -15.78
N PHE A 30 3.94 -1.46 -15.73
CA PHE A 30 3.12 -1.41 -14.54
C PHE A 30 2.14 -2.59 -14.56
N ASP A 31 2.43 -3.59 -13.76
CA ASP A 31 1.72 -4.87 -13.67
C ASP A 31 1.24 -5.15 -12.22
N GLY A 32 1.29 -4.15 -11.36
CA GLY A 32 0.98 -4.29 -9.94
C GLY A 32 2.10 -4.90 -9.11
N GLU A 33 3.25 -5.25 -9.73
CA GLU A 33 4.40 -5.75 -8.99
C GLU A 33 5.28 -4.59 -8.49
N PRO A 34 5.79 -4.70 -7.26
CA PRO A 34 6.63 -3.67 -6.65
C PRO A 34 7.90 -3.40 -7.42
N LYS A 35 8.29 -2.14 -7.55
CA LYS A 35 9.56 -1.74 -8.13
C LYS A 35 10.63 -1.62 -7.05
N VAL A 36 11.81 -2.18 -7.33
CA VAL A 36 12.96 -2.10 -6.43
C VAL A 36 14.03 -1.23 -7.07
N SER A 37 14.61 -0.32 -6.29
CA SER A 37 15.75 0.51 -6.71
C SER A 37 17.02 -0.33 -6.85
N THR A 38 18.04 0.23 -7.49
CA THR A 38 19.38 -0.39 -7.55
C THR A 38 20.04 -0.58 -6.17
N MET A 39 19.53 0.12 -5.16
CA MET A 39 20.00 0.01 -3.77
C MET A 39 19.13 -0.96 -2.93
N GLY A 40 18.20 -1.69 -3.55
CA GLY A 40 17.33 -2.67 -2.87
C GLY A 40 16.12 -2.08 -2.16
N PHE A 41 15.85 -0.78 -2.25
CA PHE A 41 14.67 -0.17 -1.66
C PHE A 41 13.47 -0.25 -2.59
N HIS A 42 12.30 -0.52 -2.04
CA HIS A 42 11.04 -0.42 -2.76
C HIS A 42 10.71 1.05 -3.08
N ILE A 43 10.32 1.29 -4.33
CA ILE A 43 9.96 2.63 -4.83
C ILE A 43 8.47 2.66 -5.12
N ASP A 44 7.79 3.66 -4.53
CA ASP A 44 6.41 3.96 -4.89
C ASP A 44 6.37 4.75 -6.21
N PRO A 45 5.72 4.23 -7.27
CA PRO A 45 5.66 4.93 -8.54
C PRO A 45 4.87 6.24 -8.39
N LYS A 46 5.28 7.26 -9.18
CA LYS A 46 4.57 8.54 -9.20
C LYS A 46 3.46 8.51 -10.25
N PRO A 47 2.36 9.24 -10.03
CA PRO A 47 1.36 9.48 -11.06
C PRO A 47 1.98 10.14 -12.29
N PHE A 48 1.40 9.88 -13.46
CA PHE A 48 1.84 10.48 -14.71
C PHE A 48 0.67 10.70 -15.66
N GLU A 49 0.87 11.59 -16.62
CA GLU A 49 -0.07 11.85 -17.70
C GLU A 49 0.55 11.41 -19.03
N GLY A 50 -0.31 11.07 -19.98
CA GLY A 50 0.15 10.69 -21.31
C GLY A 50 -0.99 10.48 -22.29
N LYS A 51 -0.61 10.07 -23.49
CA LYS A 51 -1.57 9.72 -24.55
C LYS A 51 -1.52 8.22 -24.79
N VAL A 52 -2.67 7.58 -24.83
CA VAL A 52 -2.79 6.17 -25.22
C VAL A 52 -2.46 6.05 -26.71
N ILE A 53 -1.51 5.20 -27.06
CA ILE A 53 -1.05 5.03 -28.44
C ILE A 53 -1.32 3.66 -29.02
N ALA A 54 -1.54 2.68 -28.16
CA ALA A 54 -1.90 1.32 -28.55
C ALA A 54 -2.60 0.60 -27.39
N SER A 55 -3.53 -0.27 -27.69
CA SER A 55 -4.15 -1.20 -26.76
C SER A 55 -4.12 -2.60 -27.36
N THR A 56 -3.73 -3.59 -26.56
CA THR A 56 -3.71 -5.02 -26.90
C THR A 56 -4.56 -5.80 -25.91
N ASP A 57 -4.70 -7.10 -26.07
CA ASP A 57 -5.44 -7.93 -25.11
C ASP A 57 -4.81 -7.93 -23.71
N GLU A 58 -3.49 -7.72 -23.62
CA GLU A 58 -2.75 -7.77 -22.34
C GLU A 58 -2.29 -6.41 -21.83
N ALA A 59 -2.12 -5.41 -22.69
CA ALA A 59 -1.45 -4.17 -22.33
C ALA A 59 -2.03 -2.92 -22.98
N ILE A 60 -1.95 -1.81 -22.25
CA ILE A 60 -2.23 -0.46 -22.74
C ILE A 60 -0.91 0.31 -22.75
N VAL A 61 -0.54 0.89 -23.90
CA VAL A 61 0.70 1.65 -24.06
C VAL A 61 0.39 3.15 -24.04
N VAL A 62 0.96 3.84 -23.06
CA VAL A 62 0.79 5.28 -22.85
C VAL A 62 2.11 6.00 -23.16
N LYS A 63 2.08 6.95 -24.08
CA LYS A 63 3.21 7.83 -24.39
C LYS A 63 3.24 9.01 -23.44
N THR A 64 4.28 9.15 -22.64
CA THR A 64 4.45 10.22 -21.65
C THR A 64 5.51 11.25 -22.03
N GLY A 65 6.34 10.95 -23.00
CA GLY A 65 7.40 11.83 -23.47
C GLY A 65 7.82 11.55 -24.90
N ARG A 66 8.81 12.27 -25.39
CA ARG A 66 9.28 12.14 -26.79
C ARG A 66 9.68 10.71 -27.15
N THR A 67 10.33 9.99 -26.22
CA THR A 67 10.81 8.61 -26.38
C THR A 67 10.50 7.78 -25.12
N GLN A 68 9.49 8.16 -24.34
CA GLN A 68 9.14 7.50 -23.09
C GLN A 68 7.73 6.92 -23.21
N PHE A 69 7.62 5.66 -22.81
CA PHE A 69 6.36 4.90 -22.85
C PHE A 69 6.13 4.19 -21.52
N MET A 70 4.87 4.14 -21.12
CA MET A 70 4.42 3.39 -19.96
C MET A 70 3.51 2.29 -20.46
N VAL A 71 3.75 1.07 -20.01
CA VAL A 71 2.97 -0.11 -20.38
C VAL A 71 2.18 -0.53 -19.16
N LEU A 72 0.86 -0.49 -19.25
CA LEU A 72 -0.05 -0.87 -18.17
C LEU A 72 -0.58 -2.26 -18.42
N ASP A 73 -0.64 -3.09 -17.40
CA ASP A 73 -1.36 -4.35 -17.44
C ASP A 73 -2.86 -4.06 -17.55
N ARG A 74 -3.46 -4.45 -18.69
CA ARG A 74 -4.87 -4.18 -18.99
C ARG A 74 -5.81 -4.79 -17.95
N SER A 75 -5.48 -5.95 -17.40
CA SER A 75 -6.30 -6.62 -16.39
C SER A 75 -6.36 -5.88 -15.05
N ARG A 76 -5.48 -4.90 -14.84
CA ARG A 76 -5.37 -4.15 -13.59
C ARG A 76 -5.83 -2.71 -13.68
N VAL A 77 -6.15 -2.20 -14.86
CA VAL A 77 -6.66 -0.83 -15.00
C VAL A 77 -8.09 -0.74 -14.49
N THR A 78 -8.42 0.36 -13.82
CA THR A 78 -9.79 0.61 -13.33
C THR A 78 -10.76 0.97 -14.44
N GLU A 79 -10.27 1.60 -15.50
CA GLU A 79 -11.04 2.02 -16.66
C GLU A 79 -10.17 1.86 -17.90
N GLU A 80 -10.75 1.28 -18.96
CA GLU A 80 -10.05 1.10 -20.23
C GLU A 80 -10.24 2.34 -21.12
N PRO A 81 -9.16 3.11 -21.36
CA PRO A 81 -9.24 4.29 -22.21
C PRO A 81 -9.14 3.92 -23.69
N ASP A 82 -9.79 4.71 -24.53
CA ASP A 82 -9.68 4.59 -25.98
C ASP A 82 -8.28 4.97 -26.48
N GLU A 83 -7.86 4.38 -27.61
CA GLU A 83 -6.65 4.81 -28.30
C GLU A 83 -6.78 6.27 -28.73
N GLY A 84 -5.71 7.03 -28.52
CA GLY A 84 -5.70 8.47 -28.78
C GLY A 84 -6.14 9.34 -27.62
N ALA A 85 -6.78 8.78 -26.59
CA ALA A 85 -7.19 9.53 -25.41
C ALA A 85 -5.99 10.04 -24.60
N LYS A 86 -6.15 11.19 -23.98
CA LYS A 86 -5.27 11.67 -22.92
C LYS A 86 -5.72 11.09 -21.60
N VAL A 87 -4.76 10.54 -20.84
CA VAL A 87 -5.06 9.89 -19.57
C VAL A 87 -4.14 10.39 -18.47
N GLN A 88 -4.70 10.46 -17.27
CA GLN A 88 -3.95 10.50 -16.03
C GLN A 88 -3.92 9.09 -15.45
N VAL A 89 -2.72 8.63 -15.10
CA VAL A 89 -2.49 7.29 -14.58
C VAL A 89 -1.89 7.39 -13.19
N GLU A 90 -2.51 6.73 -12.24
CA GLU A 90 -2.02 6.62 -10.88
C GLU A 90 -1.78 5.12 -10.55
N PRO A 91 -0.55 4.62 -10.72
CA PRO A 91 -0.19 3.30 -10.25
C PRO A 91 -0.27 3.23 -8.73
N TYR A 92 -0.42 2.03 -8.18
CA TYR A 92 -0.43 1.86 -6.74
C TYR A 92 0.82 2.47 -6.09
N ALA A 93 0.61 3.16 -4.99
CA ALA A 93 1.64 3.66 -4.10
C ALA A 93 1.16 3.50 -2.65
N ARG A 94 2.04 3.07 -1.76
CA ARG A 94 1.72 2.93 -0.34
C ARG A 94 1.28 4.27 0.23
N ARG A 95 0.24 4.23 1.06
CA ARG A 95 -0.34 5.42 1.70
C ARG A 95 -0.37 5.28 3.21
N ARG A 96 -0.45 6.41 3.89
CA ARG A 96 -0.68 6.50 5.33
C ARG A 96 -2.17 6.68 5.60
N PHE A 97 -2.60 6.53 6.86
CA PHE A 97 -4.01 6.74 7.28
C PHE A 97 -4.51 8.17 7.07
N ASP A 98 -3.63 9.14 6.92
CA ASP A 98 -3.96 10.53 6.55
C ASP A 98 -4.18 10.72 5.02
N GLY A 99 -4.09 9.64 4.24
CA GLY A 99 -4.22 9.63 2.78
C GLY A 99 -2.96 10.08 2.03
N LEU A 100 -1.95 10.59 2.71
CA LEU A 100 -0.69 10.96 2.07
C LEU A 100 0.10 9.71 1.66
N ARG A 101 0.92 9.86 0.63
CA ARG A 101 1.83 8.82 0.18
C ARG A 101 2.88 8.53 1.25
N ALA A 102 3.28 7.27 1.39
CA ALA A 102 4.30 6.86 2.35
C ALA A 102 5.68 7.49 2.08
N ASP A 103 5.94 7.89 0.82
CA ASP A 103 7.17 8.61 0.43
C ASP A 103 7.08 10.14 0.58
N THR A 104 5.98 10.67 1.14
CA THR A 104 5.85 12.10 1.42
C THR A 104 6.78 12.49 2.57
N PRO A 105 7.64 13.52 2.39
CA PRO A 105 8.53 13.98 3.45
C PRO A 105 7.77 14.45 4.69
N GLU A 106 8.33 14.19 5.85
CA GLU A 106 7.86 14.82 7.08
C GLU A 106 8.53 16.20 7.23
N GLU A 107 7.72 17.25 7.35
CA GLU A 107 8.21 18.58 7.62
C GLU A 107 8.23 18.85 9.13
N ARG A 108 9.37 19.30 9.63
CA ARG A 108 9.52 19.78 11.00
C ARG A 108 10.02 21.21 10.97
N THR A 109 9.52 22.03 11.89
CA THR A 109 10.12 23.34 12.16
C THR A 109 11.11 23.17 13.28
N GLU A 110 12.35 23.43 13.02
CA GLU A 110 13.42 23.49 14.00
C GLU A 110 13.91 24.93 14.16
N TYR A 111 14.62 25.21 15.24
CA TYR A 111 15.12 26.55 15.53
C TYR A 111 16.64 26.53 15.57
N THR A 112 17.25 27.51 14.92
CA THR A 112 18.69 27.75 15.04
C THR A 112 19.04 28.16 16.44
N HIS A 113 20.33 28.15 16.78
CA HIS A 113 20.85 28.65 18.04
C HIS A 113 20.38 30.10 18.34
N ASP A 114 20.17 30.92 17.30
CA ASP A 114 19.69 32.31 17.41
C ASP A 114 18.14 32.43 17.45
N GLY A 115 17.45 31.31 17.58
CA GLY A 115 15.98 31.27 17.67
C GLY A 115 15.24 31.48 16.34
N GLN A 116 15.93 31.46 15.18
CA GLN A 116 15.29 31.58 13.88
C GLN A 116 14.68 30.24 13.45
N PRO A 117 13.39 30.20 13.05
CA PRO A 117 12.77 28.98 12.58
C PRO A 117 13.28 28.58 11.20
N TYR A 118 13.54 27.31 10.99
CA TYR A 118 13.79 26.74 9.66
C TYR A 118 13.01 25.43 9.48
N LYS A 119 12.67 25.11 8.23
CA LYS A 119 11.99 23.88 7.89
C LYS A 119 12.98 22.77 7.56
N LEU A 120 12.87 21.65 8.25
CA LEU A 120 13.59 20.43 7.97
C LEU A 120 12.64 19.44 7.29
N GLN A 121 13.07 18.86 6.17
CA GLN A 121 12.35 17.78 5.51
C GLN A 121 13.10 16.47 5.75
N THR A 122 12.41 15.51 6.36
CA THR A 122 12.95 14.17 6.61
C THR A 122 12.35 13.19 5.63
N PHE A 123 13.21 12.46 4.91
CA PHE A 123 12.81 11.39 3.99
C PHE A 123 13.15 10.05 4.62
N VAL A 124 12.23 9.11 4.57
CA VAL A 124 12.49 7.71 4.92
C VAL A 124 12.72 6.92 3.64
N LEU A 125 13.94 6.42 3.46
CA LEU A 125 14.27 5.56 2.32
C LEU A 125 13.56 4.21 2.46
N GLY A 126 12.88 3.80 1.40
CA GLY A 126 12.25 2.50 1.30
C GLY A 126 10.78 2.44 1.71
N SER A 127 10.33 3.07 2.70
CA SER A 127 8.97 3.50 3.10
C SER A 127 8.89 3.82 4.59
N ALA A 128 8.26 4.92 4.92
CA ALA A 128 7.78 5.13 6.28
C ALA A 128 6.60 4.18 6.55
N PRO A 129 6.52 3.52 7.73
CA PRO A 129 5.33 2.80 8.13
C PRO A 129 4.15 3.78 8.22
N ALA A 130 2.95 3.33 7.87
CA ALA A 130 1.75 4.06 8.20
C ALA A 130 1.54 3.95 9.73
N LYS A 131 1.65 5.06 10.45
CA LYS A 131 1.40 5.08 11.89
C LYS A 131 -0.07 4.84 12.17
N LEU A 132 -0.37 3.92 13.11
CA LEU A 132 -1.74 3.69 13.56
C LEU A 132 -2.31 4.96 14.23
N PRO A 133 -3.55 5.35 13.92
CA PRO A 133 -4.18 6.53 14.51
C PRO A 133 -4.71 6.25 15.94
N VAL A 134 -3.82 5.77 16.79
CA VAL A 134 -4.09 5.45 18.20
C VAL A 134 -3.11 6.22 19.09
N PRO A 135 -3.50 6.63 20.31
CA PRO A 135 -2.60 7.31 21.21
C PRO A 135 -1.53 6.34 21.75
N GLN A 136 -0.48 6.90 22.33
CA GLN A 136 0.54 6.10 22.99
C GLN A 136 -0.08 5.35 24.19
N PRO A 137 0.01 4.01 24.23
CA PRO A 137 -0.61 3.21 25.29
C PRO A 137 0.24 3.22 26.56
N ARG A 138 -0.38 2.85 27.66
CA ARG A 138 0.28 2.62 28.96
C ARG A 138 0.73 1.15 29.11
N CYS A 139 -0.03 0.25 28.53
CA CYS A 139 0.25 -1.19 28.53
C CYS A 139 1.40 -1.49 27.56
N LEU A 140 2.45 -2.17 28.03
CA LEU A 140 3.61 -2.53 27.23
C LEU A 140 3.22 -3.48 26.08
N GLU A 141 2.36 -4.43 26.35
CA GLU A 141 1.93 -5.43 25.38
C GLU A 141 1.07 -4.79 24.26
N LEU A 142 0.29 -3.76 24.58
CA LEU A 142 -0.41 -2.98 23.55
C LEU A 142 0.58 -2.16 22.72
N GLN A 143 1.60 -1.58 23.35
CA GLN A 143 2.66 -0.90 22.63
C GLN A 143 3.38 -1.84 21.66
N GLN A 144 3.71 -3.06 22.10
CA GLN A 144 4.34 -4.07 21.25
C GLN A 144 3.44 -4.49 20.09
N LEU A 145 2.14 -4.68 20.32
CA LEU A 145 1.17 -4.97 19.25
C LEU A 145 1.15 -3.83 18.21
N ILE A 146 1.10 -2.57 18.63
CA ILE A 146 1.16 -1.41 17.74
C ILE A 146 2.47 -1.43 16.92
N GLU A 147 3.61 -1.60 17.58
CA GLU A 147 4.92 -1.64 16.92
C GLU A 147 5.01 -2.77 15.90
N GLN A 148 4.46 -3.94 16.20
CA GLN A 148 4.42 -5.08 15.28
C GLN A 148 3.55 -4.80 14.07
N LEU A 149 2.33 -4.28 14.25
CA LEU A 149 1.47 -3.89 13.13
C LEU A 149 2.13 -2.82 12.25
N GLU A 150 2.85 -1.88 12.82
CA GLU A 150 3.53 -0.80 12.08
C GLU A 150 4.80 -1.26 11.38
N THR A 151 5.51 -2.26 11.92
CA THR A 151 6.87 -2.61 11.45
C THR A 151 6.95 -3.93 10.70
N LEU A 152 6.10 -4.91 11.02
CA LEU A 152 6.13 -6.20 10.34
C LEU A 152 5.68 -6.08 8.88
N PRO A 153 6.31 -6.86 7.97
CA PRO A 153 5.91 -6.87 6.58
C PRO A 153 4.54 -7.54 6.38
N ALA A 154 3.81 -7.11 5.37
CA ALA A 154 2.73 -7.89 4.78
C ALA A 154 3.34 -9.02 3.92
N PRO A 155 2.57 -10.09 3.60
CA PRO A 155 3.09 -11.24 2.86
C PRO A 155 3.65 -10.94 1.48
N ASP A 156 3.22 -9.85 0.86
CA ASP A 156 3.74 -9.40 -0.45
C ASP A 156 5.19 -8.88 -0.38
N GLY A 157 5.76 -8.71 0.80
CA GLY A 157 7.13 -8.23 1.02
C GLY A 157 7.35 -6.75 0.64
N TYR A 158 6.33 -6.06 0.15
CA TYR A 158 6.37 -4.66 -0.26
C TYR A 158 5.72 -3.73 0.75
N ARG A 159 4.53 -4.10 1.20
CA ARG A 159 3.76 -3.39 2.21
C ARG A 159 4.19 -3.81 3.62
N ARG A 160 3.88 -2.98 4.59
CA ARG A 160 3.78 -3.37 6.00
C ARG A 160 2.34 -3.70 6.32
N ILE A 161 2.07 -4.33 7.46
CA ILE A 161 0.71 -4.65 7.87
C ILE A 161 -0.16 -3.38 7.88
N THR A 162 0.33 -2.26 8.41
CA THR A 162 -0.43 -1.00 8.40
C THR A 162 -0.76 -0.48 7.00
N HIS A 163 0.07 -0.70 5.98
CA HIS A 163 -0.29 -0.36 4.60
C HIS A 163 -1.41 -1.26 4.07
N LEU A 164 -1.38 -2.57 4.42
CA LEU A 164 -2.48 -3.48 4.11
C LEU A 164 -3.79 -3.00 4.77
N LEU A 165 -3.74 -2.53 6.02
CA LEU A 165 -4.90 -1.96 6.70
C LEU A 165 -5.41 -0.69 6.01
N VAL A 166 -4.51 0.21 5.57
CA VAL A 166 -4.89 1.40 4.79
C VAL A 166 -5.59 1.01 3.49
N ASP A 167 -5.06 0.02 2.78
CA ASP A 167 -5.64 -0.46 1.52
C ASP A 167 -7.00 -1.15 1.73
N ALA A 168 -7.18 -1.84 2.87
CA ALA A 168 -8.46 -2.40 3.29
C ALA A 168 -9.47 -1.34 3.76
N GLY A 169 -9.11 -0.06 3.73
CA GLY A 169 -9.96 1.04 4.18
C GLY A 169 -10.20 1.07 5.69
N ALA A 170 -9.23 0.58 6.48
CA ALA A 170 -9.36 0.52 7.93
C ALA A 170 -9.61 1.91 8.55
N CYS A 171 -10.69 2.00 9.32
CA CYS A 171 -11.14 3.22 9.98
C CYS A 171 -11.76 2.92 11.36
N ASP A 172 -12.19 3.97 12.06
CA ASP A 172 -12.86 3.87 13.38
C ASP A 172 -12.07 3.05 14.39
N PHE A 173 -10.79 3.37 14.52
CA PHE A 173 -9.88 2.67 15.41
C PHE A 173 -10.31 2.84 16.88
N THR A 174 -10.35 1.73 17.60
CA THR A 174 -10.48 1.69 19.07
C THR A 174 -9.47 0.71 19.63
N TRP A 175 -9.17 0.84 20.91
CA TRP A 175 -8.17 0.01 21.59
C TRP A 175 -8.58 -0.33 23.00
N VAL A 176 -8.02 -1.42 23.52
CA VAL A 176 -8.13 -1.84 24.90
C VAL A 176 -6.74 -1.72 25.52
N ASP A 177 -6.57 -0.81 26.49
CA ASP A 177 -5.30 -0.50 27.16
C ASP A 177 -5.43 -0.86 28.65
N PRO A 178 -5.31 -2.17 29.03
CA PRO A 178 -5.55 -2.65 30.37
C PRO A 178 -4.45 -2.24 31.33
N LEU A 179 -4.77 -2.27 32.63
CA LEU A 179 -3.74 -2.22 33.67
C LEU A 179 -3.01 -3.59 33.74
N PRO A 180 -1.74 -3.64 34.18
CA PRO A 180 -0.97 -4.88 34.21
C PRO A 180 -1.62 -6.02 35.01
N LYS A 181 -2.41 -5.70 36.03
CA LYS A 181 -3.14 -6.69 36.84
C LYS A 181 -4.35 -7.30 36.10
N ASP A 182 -4.88 -6.61 35.12
CA ASP A 182 -6.14 -6.97 34.44
C ASP A 182 -5.89 -7.60 33.05
N ILE A 183 -4.64 -7.67 32.62
CA ILE A 183 -4.23 -8.02 31.23
C ILE A 183 -4.69 -9.43 30.78
N ILE A 184 -4.85 -10.37 31.71
CA ILE A 184 -5.36 -11.71 31.39
C ILE A 184 -6.89 -11.68 31.22
N ALA A 185 -7.59 -10.98 32.11
CA ALA A 185 -9.04 -10.88 32.05
C ALA A 185 -9.54 -9.92 30.95
N THR A 186 -8.71 -8.96 30.59
CA THR A 186 -8.99 -7.94 29.58
C THR A 186 -7.79 -7.81 28.66
N PRO A 187 -7.67 -8.66 27.64
CA PRO A 187 -6.54 -8.64 26.72
C PRO A 187 -6.38 -7.28 26.01
N PRO A 188 -5.13 -6.77 25.87
CA PRO A 188 -4.88 -5.60 25.06
C PRO A 188 -5.24 -5.87 23.61
N ALA A 189 -5.92 -4.94 22.98
CA ALA A 189 -6.47 -5.12 21.65
C ALA A 189 -6.52 -3.83 20.84
N ILE A 190 -6.49 -3.97 19.53
CA ILE A 190 -6.77 -2.92 18.56
C ILE A 190 -7.91 -3.40 17.68
N SER A 191 -8.93 -2.57 17.52
CA SER A 191 -10.05 -2.88 16.65
C SER A 191 -10.30 -1.74 15.66
N PHE A 192 -10.73 -2.10 14.45
CA PHE A 192 -11.02 -1.17 13.36
C PHE A 192 -12.09 -1.75 12.44
N ASN A 193 -12.76 -0.90 11.69
CA ASN A 193 -13.68 -1.33 10.65
C ASN A 193 -12.97 -1.43 9.31
N VAL A 194 -13.37 -2.39 8.47
CA VAL A 194 -12.89 -2.54 7.08
C VAL A 194 -14.07 -2.76 6.13
N VAL A 195 -13.86 -2.38 4.85
CA VAL A 195 -14.81 -2.62 3.76
C VAL A 195 -14.03 -3.12 2.55
N THR A 196 -13.95 -4.43 2.40
CA THR A 196 -13.31 -5.09 1.27
C THR A 196 -14.26 -6.11 0.63
N ALA A 197 -13.90 -6.66 -0.52
CA ALA A 197 -14.69 -7.74 -1.13
C ALA A 197 -14.63 -9.04 -0.31
N LYS A 198 -13.60 -9.25 0.52
CA LYS A 198 -13.50 -10.41 1.40
C LYS A 198 -14.33 -10.26 2.67
N PHE A 199 -14.27 -9.09 3.29
CA PHE A 199 -14.92 -8.85 4.57
C PHE A 199 -15.37 -7.41 4.71
N GLN A 200 -16.59 -7.25 5.24
CA GLN A 200 -17.11 -5.96 5.67
C GLN A 200 -17.56 -6.07 7.12
N GLY A 201 -16.95 -5.29 8.00
CA GLY A 201 -17.25 -5.33 9.44
C GLY A 201 -16.06 -4.88 10.28
N ARG A 202 -16.10 -5.27 11.54
CA ARG A 202 -15.09 -4.92 12.54
C ARG A 202 -14.07 -6.04 12.69
N VAL A 203 -12.82 -5.69 12.66
CA VAL A 203 -11.67 -6.58 12.93
C VAL A 203 -11.09 -6.20 14.27
N THR A 204 -10.78 -7.18 15.10
CA THR A 204 -10.08 -7.01 16.37
C THR A 204 -8.83 -7.89 16.38
N VAL A 205 -7.68 -7.29 16.62
CA VAL A 205 -6.42 -8.00 16.90
C VAL A 205 -6.16 -7.86 18.38
N LEU A 206 -6.04 -8.96 19.07
CA LEU A 206 -5.82 -8.99 20.52
C LEU A 206 -4.62 -9.87 20.88
N TYR A 207 -3.95 -9.52 21.98
CA TYR A 207 -2.85 -10.30 22.52
C TYR A 207 -3.29 -11.08 23.75
N GLU A 208 -3.13 -12.38 23.71
CA GLU A 208 -3.46 -13.30 24.79
C GLU A 208 -2.22 -13.65 25.60
N ARG A 209 -2.04 -12.95 26.73
CA ARG A 209 -0.84 -13.09 27.55
C ARG A 209 -0.66 -14.50 28.11
N GLY A 210 -1.74 -15.26 28.32
CA GLY A 210 -1.66 -16.63 28.85
C GLY A 210 -0.87 -17.55 27.94
N ASP A 211 -1.05 -17.38 26.64
CA ASP A 211 -0.48 -18.21 25.59
C ASP A 211 0.71 -17.54 24.88
N ASP A 212 0.93 -16.24 25.15
CA ASP A 212 1.93 -15.38 24.48
C ASP A 212 1.72 -15.34 22.94
N LEU A 213 0.46 -15.31 22.51
CA LEU A 213 0.03 -15.34 21.12
C LEU A 213 -1.02 -14.25 20.83
N TYR A 214 -1.29 -14.06 19.56
CA TYR A 214 -2.37 -13.19 19.11
C TYR A 214 -3.61 -13.99 18.73
N ALA A 215 -4.76 -13.33 18.80
CA ALA A 215 -5.97 -13.79 18.15
C ALA A 215 -6.53 -12.67 17.26
N VAL A 216 -7.20 -13.06 16.18
CA VAL A 216 -7.87 -12.13 15.25
C VAL A 216 -9.35 -12.50 15.19
N GLU A 217 -10.19 -11.52 15.50
CA GLU A 217 -11.65 -11.67 15.47
C GLU A 217 -12.27 -10.82 14.38
N LEU A 218 -13.23 -11.39 13.68
CA LEU A 218 -14.08 -10.71 12.71
C LEU A 218 -15.50 -10.62 13.26
N HIS A 219 -16.04 -9.41 13.33
CA HIS A 219 -17.40 -9.15 13.80
C HIS A 219 -18.23 -8.47 12.71
N ARG A 220 -19.47 -8.91 12.52
CA ARG A 220 -20.45 -8.28 11.65
C ARG A 220 -21.70 -7.98 12.46
N ASP A 221 -22.17 -6.74 12.40
CA ASP A 221 -23.34 -6.27 13.15
C ASP A 221 -23.26 -6.54 14.67
N GLY A 222 -22.03 -6.55 15.21
CA GLY A 222 -21.76 -6.83 16.63
C GLY A 222 -21.63 -8.31 16.98
N GLU A 223 -21.87 -9.23 16.05
CA GLU A 223 -21.72 -10.66 16.25
C GLU A 223 -20.36 -11.17 15.76
N LEU A 224 -19.77 -12.09 16.51
CA LEU A 224 -18.52 -12.76 16.13
C LEU A 224 -18.82 -13.72 14.96
N VAL A 225 -18.17 -13.48 13.82
CA VAL A 225 -18.33 -14.29 12.59
C VAL A 225 -17.21 -15.32 12.46
N GLU A 226 -15.98 -14.90 12.76
CA GLU A 226 -14.79 -15.74 12.67
C GLU A 226 -13.80 -15.32 13.76
N ARG A 227 -13.11 -16.31 14.34
CA ARG A 227 -11.96 -16.08 15.22
C ARG A 227 -10.83 -17.02 14.83
N VAL A 228 -9.65 -16.47 14.73
CA VAL A 228 -8.40 -17.20 14.50
C VAL A 228 -7.56 -17.05 15.74
N ASP A 229 -7.37 -18.15 16.44
CA ASP A 229 -6.54 -18.24 17.64
C ASP A 229 -5.11 -18.67 17.30
N GLU A 230 -4.23 -18.62 18.28
CA GLU A 230 -2.84 -19.10 18.20
C GLU A 230 -2.03 -18.48 17.05
N VAL A 231 -2.23 -17.19 16.80
CA VAL A 231 -1.52 -16.46 15.75
C VAL A 231 -0.18 -15.98 16.28
N PHE A 232 0.92 -16.47 15.71
CA PHE A 232 2.25 -15.97 16.01
C PHE A 232 2.46 -14.56 15.43
N PHE A 233 3.37 -13.79 16.02
CA PHE A 233 3.62 -12.42 15.59
C PHE A 233 4.06 -12.33 14.11
N ASP A 234 4.86 -13.28 13.64
CA ASP A 234 5.35 -13.36 12.26
C ASP A 234 4.29 -13.86 11.27
N ASP A 235 3.21 -14.47 11.75
CA ASP A 235 2.07 -14.90 10.93
C ASP A 235 0.89 -13.93 10.93
N LEU A 236 0.99 -12.86 11.71
CA LEU A 236 -0.07 -11.86 11.81
C LEU A 236 -0.40 -11.19 10.47
N GLY A 237 0.64 -10.91 9.66
CA GLY A 237 0.48 -10.36 8.32
C GLY A 237 -0.27 -11.30 7.37
N ASN A 238 0.09 -12.59 7.37
CA ASN A 238 -0.58 -13.63 6.57
C ASN A 238 -2.04 -13.80 6.98
N THR A 239 -2.30 -13.82 8.29
CA THR A 239 -3.65 -13.95 8.85
C THR A 239 -4.53 -12.79 8.40
N LEU A 240 -4.07 -11.54 8.54
CA LEU A 240 -4.83 -10.36 8.12
C LEU A 240 -5.01 -10.32 6.60
N GLU A 241 -3.99 -10.62 5.78
CA GLU A 241 -4.14 -10.69 4.32
C GLU A 241 -5.21 -11.72 3.92
N ARG A 242 -5.16 -12.91 4.50
CA ARG A 242 -6.15 -13.97 4.24
C ARG A 242 -7.57 -13.52 4.57
N LEU A 243 -7.76 -12.80 5.67
CA LEU A 243 -9.07 -12.42 6.18
C LEU A 243 -9.66 -11.19 5.47
N ILE A 244 -8.85 -10.18 5.18
CA ILE A 244 -9.39 -8.87 4.76
C ILE A 244 -8.80 -8.28 3.47
N ASP A 245 -7.65 -8.76 2.97
CA ASP A 245 -7.06 -8.20 1.75
C ASP A 245 -7.64 -8.88 0.50
N ASP A 246 -8.36 -8.15 -0.31
CA ASP A 246 -8.95 -8.63 -1.56
C ASP A 246 -8.05 -8.44 -2.79
N GLY A 247 -6.86 -7.86 -2.61
CA GLY A 247 -5.89 -7.59 -3.67
C GLY A 247 -6.23 -6.40 -4.55
N SER A 248 -7.30 -5.66 -4.26
CA SER A 248 -7.72 -4.48 -5.04
C SER A 248 -6.68 -3.36 -5.05
N TRP A 249 -5.77 -3.33 -4.09
CA TRP A 249 -4.66 -2.37 -4.04
C TRP A 249 -3.74 -2.42 -5.27
N ARG A 250 -3.67 -3.55 -5.97
CA ARG A 250 -2.86 -3.71 -7.19
C ARG A 250 -3.45 -3.04 -8.43
N GLN A 251 -4.62 -2.44 -8.33
CA GLN A 251 -5.24 -1.74 -9.43
C GLN A 251 -4.45 -0.49 -9.82
N ILE A 252 -4.48 -0.20 -11.13
CA ILE A 252 -3.91 1.01 -11.71
C ILE A 252 -5.07 1.93 -12.03
N ARG A 253 -5.17 3.05 -11.32
CA ARG A 253 -6.22 4.03 -11.58
C ARG A 253 -5.90 4.77 -12.87
N VAL A 254 -6.85 4.75 -13.79
CA VAL A 254 -6.78 5.45 -15.06
C VAL A 254 -8.01 6.33 -15.17
N SER A 255 -7.83 7.58 -15.53
CA SER A 255 -8.92 8.52 -15.83
C SER A 255 -8.61 9.28 -17.10
N THR A 256 -9.60 9.48 -17.94
CA THR A 256 -9.50 10.31 -19.15
C THR A 256 -9.53 11.79 -18.76
N VAL A 257 -8.64 12.61 -19.38
CA VAL A 257 -8.47 14.05 -19.12
C VAL A 257 -8.96 14.87 -20.31
#